data_e6ea35f54aeb663fa82646157532760a
#
_entry.id   e6ea35f54aeb663fa82646157532760a
#
_cell.length_a   1.000
_cell.length_b   1.000
_cell.length_c   1.000
_cell.angle_alpha   90.00
_cell.angle_beta   90.00
_cell.angle_gamma   90.00
#
_symmetry.space_group_name_H-M   'P 1'
#
loop_
_entity.id
_entity.type
_entity.pdbx_description
1 polymer ?
#
loop_
_entity_poly.entity_id
_entity_poly.type
_entity_poly.pdbx_seq_one_letter_code
_entity_poly.pdbx_strand_id
1 'polypeptide(L)'
;MCADNGIVEENVSQSGQDVTAIVAANMASRKSSVCLMAGYTGAQVIPVDIGIACETIPSGKKIDDMDGILHKKISHGTKNFLKEHAMTDKQCIKAIETGKEIVKMCSEKGINIIATGEMGIGNTTTSSAVAAAVLRCDPILVTGKGAGLSEEGLLRKQQLIAEAIRSYDLYEADPFTVLSTVGGFDIAGLVGMCVGGALFHLPIVLDGVISMVAALVAERLFPGTKEYLLPSHKGKEPAVELLMKELQMEPVIDGKMALGEGTGAVMLFALLDMALQLYETGTTFSGMQISVYKRFT
;
A
#
# COMPACT_ATOMS: atom_id res chain seq x y z
N MET A 1 -3.66 -6.17 -1.39
CA MET A 1 -3.00 -7.16 -0.50
C MET A 1 -3.76 -7.22 0.81
N CYS A 2 -4.24 -8.41 1.23
CA CYS A 2 -5.05 -8.57 2.43
C CYS A 2 -4.29 -9.46 3.43
N ALA A 3 -3.96 -8.91 4.62
CA ALA A 3 -3.25 -9.64 5.67
C ALA A 3 -3.50 -9.02 7.05
N ASP A 4 -3.54 -9.83 8.07
CA ASP A 4 -3.67 -9.41 9.46
C ASP A 4 -2.33 -9.30 10.16
N ASN A 5 -2.27 -8.44 11.16
CA ASN A 5 -1.05 -8.10 11.88
C ASN A 5 -1.18 -8.46 13.36
N GLY A 6 -0.29 -9.31 13.88
CA GLY A 6 -0.35 -9.84 15.24
C GLY A 6 -0.25 -8.79 16.35
N ILE A 7 0.25 -7.61 16.05
CA ILE A 7 0.30 -6.49 17.01
C ILE A 7 -1.09 -6.04 17.52
N VAL A 8 -2.16 -6.47 16.87
CA VAL A 8 -3.55 -6.22 17.31
C VAL A 8 -3.80 -6.77 18.71
N GLU A 9 -3.08 -7.80 19.15
CA GLU A 9 -3.15 -8.34 20.51
C GLU A 9 -2.89 -7.26 21.58
N GLU A 10 -2.19 -6.18 21.23
CA GLU A 10 -1.85 -5.07 22.11
C GLU A 10 -2.91 -3.94 22.12
N ASN A 11 -4.11 -4.23 21.65
CA ASN A 11 -5.25 -3.28 21.63
C ASN A 11 -4.93 -1.97 20.88
N VAL A 12 -4.27 -2.09 19.73
CA VAL A 12 -3.95 -0.97 18.82
C VAL A 12 -4.97 -0.79 17.69
N SER A 13 -6.07 -1.52 17.74
CA SER A 13 -7.20 -1.44 16.80
C SER A 13 -8.52 -1.54 17.55
N GLN A 14 -9.55 -0.87 17.04
CA GLN A 14 -10.93 -1.01 17.53
C GLN A 14 -11.64 -2.22 16.91
N SER A 15 -11.14 -2.73 15.78
CA SER A 15 -11.71 -3.86 15.05
C SER A 15 -10.90 -5.12 15.27
N GLY A 16 -11.57 -6.27 15.28
CA GLY A 16 -10.94 -7.59 15.27
C GLY A 16 -10.46 -7.99 13.88
N GLN A 17 -9.61 -9.01 13.81
CA GLN A 17 -9.02 -9.53 12.56
C GLN A 17 -10.06 -10.20 11.64
N ASP A 18 -11.23 -10.55 12.14
CA ASP A 18 -12.36 -11.04 11.33
C ASP A 18 -12.81 -10.02 10.25
N VAL A 19 -12.63 -8.73 10.52
CA VAL A 19 -12.99 -7.65 9.57
C VAL A 19 -12.18 -7.73 8.28
N THR A 20 -10.91 -8.13 8.34
CA THR A 20 -10.07 -8.30 7.14
C THR A 20 -10.67 -9.33 6.17
N ALA A 21 -11.10 -10.47 6.68
CA ALA A 21 -11.74 -11.52 5.87
C ALA A 21 -13.08 -11.04 5.27
N ILE A 22 -13.88 -10.33 6.06
CA ILE A 22 -15.17 -9.78 5.62
C ILE A 22 -14.97 -8.77 4.48
N VAL A 23 -14.02 -7.85 4.61
CA VAL A 23 -13.74 -6.83 3.58
C VAL A 23 -13.18 -7.49 2.33
N ALA A 24 -12.26 -8.45 2.44
CA ALA A 24 -11.76 -9.22 1.31
C ALA A 24 -12.88 -9.95 0.54
N ALA A 25 -13.85 -10.55 1.26
CA ALA A 25 -15.02 -11.18 0.65
C ALA A 25 -15.94 -10.15 -0.04
N ASN A 26 -16.09 -8.95 0.52
CA ASN A 26 -16.83 -7.86 -0.12
C ASN A 26 -16.15 -7.35 -1.38
N MET A 27 -14.81 -7.27 -1.41
CA MET A 27 -14.05 -6.97 -2.62
C MET A 27 -14.26 -8.04 -3.69
N ALA A 28 -14.17 -9.32 -3.32
CA ALA A 28 -14.42 -10.43 -4.23
C ALA A 28 -15.85 -10.44 -4.80
N SER A 29 -16.81 -9.98 -3.99
CA SER A 29 -18.23 -9.84 -4.39
C SER A 29 -18.55 -8.51 -5.05
N ARG A 30 -17.54 -7.66 -5.32
CA ARG A 30 -17.65 -6.33 -5.93
C ARG A 30 -18.55 -5.34 -5.17
N LYS A 31 -18.59 -5.45 -3.83
CA LYS A 31 -19.44 -4.65 -2.94
C LYS A 31 -18.69 -3.63 -2.10
N SER A 32 -17.34 -3.70 -2.06
CA SER A 32 -16.52 -2.74 -1.30
C SER A 32 -16.48 -1.37 -1.96
N SER A 33 -16.08 -0.35 -1.20
CA SER A 33 -15.98 1.03 -1.68
C SER A 33 -15.06 1.15 -2.90
N VAL A 34 -13.90 0.50 -2.85
CA VAL A 34 -12.98 0.51 -4.00
C VAL A 34 -13.59 -0.14 -5.24
N CYS A 35 -14.40 -1.20 -5.08
CA CYS A 35 -15.05 -1.85 -6.22
C CYS A 35 -16.08 -0.95 -6.92
N LEU A 36 -16.84 -0.14 -6.15
CA LEU A 36 -17.77 0.82 -6.70
C LEU A 36 -17.04 1.91 -7.49
N MET A 37 -15.93 2.42 -6.95
CA MET A 37 -15.10 3.42 -7.62
C MET A 37 -14.39 2.84 -8.84
N ALA A 38 -13.87 1.62 -8.74
CA ALA A 38 -13.23 0.90 -9.84
C ALA A 38 -14.20 0.68 -11.02
N GLY A 39 -15.48 0.39 -10.72
CA GLY A 39 -16.52 0.28 -11.73
C GLY A 39 -16.70 1.58 -12.56
N TYR A 40 -16.50 2.74 -11.95
CA TYR A 40 -16.55 4.03 -12.63
C TYR A 40 -15.37 4.26 -13.59
N THR A 41 -14.17 3.79 -13.20
CA THR A 41 -12.94 3.95 -13.99
C THR A 41 -12.66 2.77 -14.93
N GLY A 42 -13.51 1.74 -14.94
CA GLY A 42 -13.27 0.50 -15.69
C GLY A 42 -12.15 -0.36 -15.11
N ALA A 43 -11.64 -0.05 -13.93
CA ALA A 43 -10.61 -0.82 -13.27
C ALA A 43 -11.16 -2.13 -12.66
N GLN A 44 -10.33 -3.16 -12.60
CA GLN A 44 -10.64 -4.42 -11.95
C GLN A 44 -9.97 -4.49 -10.58
N VAL A 45 -10.73 -4.91 -9.55
CA VAL A 45 -10.20 -5.12 -8.20
C VAL A 45 -9.87 -6.60 -8.00
N ILE A 46 -8.63 -6.88 -7.58
CA ILE A 46 -8.12 -8.22 -7.33
C ILE A 46 -7.71 -8.32 -5.86
N PRO A 47 -8.58 -8.81 -4.96
CA PRO A 47 -8.20 -9.06 -3.58
C PRO A 47 -7.26 -10.26 -3.51
N VAL A 48 -6.12 -10.09 -2.84
CA VAL A 48 -5.10 -11.13 -2.66
C VAL A 48 -5.00 -11.47 -1.17
N ASP A 49 -5.39 -12.67 -0.79
CA ASP A 49 -5.12 -13.19 0.56
C ASP A 49 -3.66 -13.62 0.65
N ILE A 50 -2.84 -12.76 1.25
CA ILE A 50 -1.42 -13.02 1.49
C ILE A 50 -1.14 -13.40 2.95
N GLY A 51 -2.13 -13.18 3.84
CA GLY A 51 -1.96 -13.50 5.27
C GLY A 51 -3.16 -13.12 6.13
N ILE A 52 -4.40 -13.33 5.67
CA ILE A 52 -5.61 -13.14 6.49
C ILE A 52 -5.61 -14.19 7.61
N ALA A 53 -5.87 -13.78 8.86
CA ALA A 53 -5.84 -14.66 10.03
C ALA A 53 -6.97 -15.70 10.00
N CYS A 54 -8.15 -15.29 9.55
CA CYS A 54 -9.28 -16.20 9.39
C CYS A 54 -9.19 -17.01 8.09
N GLU A 55 -9.91 -18.13 8.02
CA GLU A 55 -10.06 -18.85 6.77
C GLU A 55 -10.89 -18.00 5.78
N THR A 56 -10.40 -17.91 4.57
CA THR A 56 -11.11 -17.28 3.46
C THR A 56 -11.72 -18.37 2.58
N ILE A 57 -12.99 -18.23 2.24
CA ILE A 57 -13.67 -19.22 1.40
C ILE A 57 -13.12 -19.09 -0.02
N PRO A 58 -12.52 -20.16 -0.59
CA PRO A 58 -12.10 -20.14 -1.98
C PRO A 58 -13.29 -19.85 -2.89
N SER A 59 -13.16 -18.91 -3.81
CA SER A 59 -14.23 -18.56 -4.74
C SER A 59 -14.55 -19.65 -5.76
N GLY A 60 -13.88 -20.80 -5.73
CA GLY A 60 -14.06 -21.91 -6.66
C GLY A 60 -13.65 -21.63 -8.11
N LYS A 61 -13.21 -20.40 -8.40
CA LYS A 61 -12.76 -19.99 -9.73
C LYS A 61 -11.24 -20.08 -9.83
N LYS A 62 -10.75 -20.35 -11.02
CA LYS A 62 -9.31 -20.44 -11.30
C LYS A 62 -8.66 -19.05 -11.18
N ILE A 63 -7.39 -19.03 -10.80
CA ILE A 63 -6.51 -17.83 -10.76
C ILE A 63 -6.55 -17.05 -12.09
N ASP A 64 -6.78 -17.73 -13.20
CA ASP A 64 -6.82 -17.16 -14.55
C ASP A 64 -7.98 -16.19 -14.79
N ASP A 65 -9.07 -16.27 -14.00
CA ASP A 65 -10.27 -15.44 -14.22
C ASP A 65 -10.20 -14.08 -13.54
N MET A 66 -9.19 -13.81 -12.68
CA MET A 66 -9.03 -12.60 -11.87
C MET A 66 -10.30 -12.22 -11.05
N ASP A 67 -11.19 -13.18 -10.88
CA ASP A 67 -12.44 -13.07 -10.11
C ASP A 67 -12.30 -13.78 -8.76
N GLY A 68 -12.86 -13.18 -7.72
CA GLY A 68 -12.79 -13.74 -6.36
C GLY A 68 -11.54 -13.33 -5.62
N ILE A 69 -11.18 -14.09 -4.58
CA ILE A 69 -9.96 -13.87 -3.79
C ILE A 69 -8.83 -14.72 -4.37
N LEU A 70 -7.71 -14.09 -4.66
CA LEU A 70 -6.50 -14.78 -5.07
C LEU A 70 -5.77 -15.31 -3.82
N HIS A 71 -5.73 -16.64 -3.65
CA HIS A 71 -5.15 -17.27 -2.48
C HIS A 71 -3.63 -17.43 -2.61
N LYS A 72 -2.90 -16.60 -1.88
CA LYS A 72 -1.44 -16.59 -1.77
C LYS A 72 -1.00 -16.58 -0.30
N LYS A 73 -1.85 -17.09 0.60
CA LYS A 73 -1.64 -17.07 2.05
C LYS A 73 -0.29 -17.67 2.43
N ILE A 74 0.51 -16.89 3.18
CA ILE A 74 1.83 -17.28 3.70
C ILE A 74 1.67 -17.84 5.10
N SER A 75 0.84 -17.19 5.93
CA SER A 75 0.50 -17.59 7.29
C SER A 75 -0.85 -16.98 7.68
N HIS A 76 -1.40 -17.38 8.82
CA HIS A 76 -2.61 -16.81 9.42
C HIS A 76 -2.26 -15.53 10.21
N GLY A 77 -1.96 -14.44 9.51
CA GLY A 77 -1.44 -13.21 10.09
C GLY A 77 0.05 -13.28 10.45
N THR A 78 0.62 -12.12 10.76
CA THR A 78 1.98 -12.04 11.31
C THR A 78 1.99 -12.36 12.81
N LYS A 79 3.19 -12.49 13.37
CA LYS A 79 3.38 -12.53 14.82
C LYS A 79 3.27 -11.13 15.43
N ASN A 80 3.11 -11.09 16.75
CA ASN A 80 3.17 -9.84 17.50
C ASN A 80 4.63 -9.42 17.66
N PHE A 81 5.01 -8.31 17.03
CA PHE A 81 6.39 -7.85 16.97
C PHE A 81 6.96 -7.38 18.32
N LEU A 82 6.14 -7.25 19.38
CA LEU A 82 6.63 -7.06 20.74
C LEU A 82 7.13 -8.34 21.41
N LYS A 83 6.72 -9.50 20.89
CA LYS A 83 7.07 -10.81 21.44
C LYS A 83 8.15 -11.52 20.64
N GLU A 84 8.06 -11.42 19.32
CA GLU A 84 9.00 -12.00 18.36
C GLU A 84 8.91 -11.23 17.02
N HIS A 85 9.81 -11.44 16.08
CA HIS A 85 9.73 -10.80 14.76
C HIS A 85 8.38 -11.09 14.10
N ALA A 86 7.78 -10.07 13.46
CA ALA A 86 6.48 -10.19 12.80
C ALA A 86 6.47 -11.30 11.74
N MET A 87 7.58 -11.48 11.04
CA MET A 87 7.78 -12.47 9.99
C MET A 87 9.17 -13.08 10.10
N THR A 88 9.31 -14.33 9.71
CA THR A 88 10.64 -14.89 9.39
C THR A 88 11.13 -14.31 8.08
N ASP A 89 12.46 -14.30 7.85
CA ASP A 89 13.04 -13.82 6.57
C ASP A 89 12.43 -14.55 5.36
N LYS A 90 12.23 -15.86 5.48
CA LYS A 90 11.59 -16.67 4.42
C LYS A 90 10.17 -16.22 4.11
N GLN A 91 9.40 -15.87 5.13
CA GLN A 91 8.03 -15.37 4.97
C GLN A 91 8.02 -13.97 4.34
N CYS A 92 8.92 -13.09 4.78
CA CYS A 92 9.08 -11.75 4.23
C CYS A 92 9.47 -11.80 2.74
N ILE A 93 10.49 -12.60 2.39
CA ILE A 93 10.89 -12.84 0.99
C ILE A 93 9.70 -13.38 0.17
N LYS A 94 8.96 -14.36 0.71
CA LYS A 94 7.81 -14.94 0.01
C LYS A 94 6.70 -13.91 -0.24
N ALA A 95 6.48 -12.99 0.69
CA ALA A 95 5.51 -11.90 0.53
C ALA A 95 5.94 -10.93 -0.59
N ILE A 96 7.22 -10.52 -0.61
CA ILE A 96 7.79 -9.68 -1.66
C ILE A 96 7.68 -10.38 -3.04
N GLU A 97 8.06 -11.66 -3.11
CA GLU A 97 7.94 -12.43 -4.37
C GLU A 97 6.49 -12.53 -4.83
N THR A 98 5.54 -12.71 -3.90
CA THR A 98 4.11 -12.73 -4.25
C THR A 98 3.67 -11.41 -4.89
N GLY A 99 4.08 -10.25 -4.35
CA GLY A 99 3.80 -8.95 -4.96
C GLY A 99 4.35 -8.84 -6.38
N LYS A 100 5.60 -9.25 -6.60
CA LYS A 100 6.24 -9.28 -7.93
C LYS A 100 5.51 -10.22 -8.90
N GLU A 101 5.11 -11.41 -8.44
CA GLU A 101 4.33 -12.37 -9.24
C GLU A 101 3.00 -11.78 -9.71
N ILE A 102 2.30 -11.01 -8.86
CA ILE A 102 1.05 -10.34 -9.22
C ILE A 102 1.27 -9.30 -10.33
N VAL A 103 2.30 -8.46 -10.20
CA VAL A 103 2.62 -7.46 -11.23
C VAL A 103 2.99 -8.13 -12.54
N LYS A 104 3.81 -9.20 -12.51
CA LYS A 104 4.14 -10.00 -13.68
C LYS A 104 2.89 -10.55 -14.36
N MET A 105 1.99 -11.16 -13.60
CA MET A 105 0.73 -11.71 -14.12
C MET A 105 -0.12 -10.62 -14.79
N CYS A 106 -0.20 -9.43 -14.20
CA CYS A 106 -0.92 -8.28 -14.77
C CYS A 106 -0.29 -7.83 -16.09
N SER A 107 1.05 -7.70 -16.12
CA SER A 107 1.80 -7.34 -17.33
C SER A 107 1.57 -8.34 -18.46
N GLU A 108 1.64 -9.65 -18.17
CA GLU A 108 1.39 -10.73 -19.15
C GLU A 108 -0.05 -10.73 -19.69
N LYS A 109 -1.00 -10.18 -18.94
CA LYS A 109 -2.41 -9.99 -19.35
C LYS A 109 -2.66 -8.65 -20.08
N GLY A 110 -1.64 -7.87 -20.35
CA GLY A 110 -1.75 -6.59 -21.05
C GLY A 110 -2.32 -5.46 -20.21
N ILE A 111 -2.26 -5.57 -18.89
CA ILE A 111 -2.60 -4.45 -17.99
C ILE A 111 -1.48 -3.41 -18.08
N ASN A 112 -1.85 -2.15 -18.23
CA ASN A 112 -0.90 -1.05 -18.49
C ASN A 112 -0.58 -0.22 -17.24
N ILE A 113 -1.37 -0.34 -16.18
CA ILE A 113 -1.20 0.41 -14.92
C ILE A 113 -1.86 -0.36 -13.78
N ILE A 114 -1.27 -0.32 -12.60
CA ILE A 114 -1.81 -0.98 -11.40
C ILE A 114 -1.95 0.05 -10.28
N ALA A 115 -3.09 0.03 -9.57
CA ALA A 115 -3.28 0.72 -8.30
C ALA A 115 -2.95 -0.23 -7.15
N THR A 116 -2.16 0.25 -6.18
CA THR A 116 -2.00 -0.47 -4.92
C THR A 116 -3.24 -0.32 -4.07
N GLY A 117 -3.54 -1.34 -3.27
CA GLY A 117 -4.56 -1.32 -2.25
C GLY A 117 -4.21 -2.34 -1.17
N GLU A 118 -4.69 -2.11 0.01
CA GLU A 118 -4.46 -3.01 1.14
C GLU A 118 -5.69 -3.13 2.01
N MET A 119 -5.75 -4.22 2.76
CA MET A 119 -6.69 -4.42 3.85
C MET A 119 -6.02 -5.31 4.91
N GLY A 120 -5.84 -4.77 6.11
CA GLY A 120 -5.23 -5.53 7.20
C GLY A 120 -5.42 -4.85 8.55
N ILE A 121 -6.12 -5.52 9.46
CA ILE A 121 -6.28 -4.97 10.81
C ILE A 121 -4.93 -4.95 11.52
N GLY A 122 -4.56 -3.77 12.05
CA GLY A 122 -3.27 -3.52 12.68
C GLY A 122 -2.19 -2.92 11.77
N ASN A 123 -2.41 -2.86 10.46
CA ASN A 123 -1.40 -2.44 9.49
C ASN A 123 -0.98 -0.94 9.58
N THR A 124 -1.82 -0.07 10.12
CA THR A 124 -1.39 1.31 10.41
C THR A 124 -0.37 1.37 11.54
N THR A 125 -0.34 0.37 12.43
CA THR A 125 0.68 0.25 13.48
C THR A 125 2.00 -0.26 12.90
N THR A 126 1.96 -1.33 12.13
CA THR A 126 3.15 -1.88 11.46
C THR A 126 3.74 -0.87 10.47
N SER A 127 2.91 -0.15 9.70
CA SER A 127 3.37 0.93 8.82
C SER A 127 4.06 2.05 9.56
N SER A 128 3.49 2.51 10.70
CA SER A 128 4.15 3.54 11.53
C SER A 128 5.47 3.05 12.10
N ALA A 129 5.55 1.78 12.50
CA ALA A 129 6.80 1.18 13.03
C ALA A 129 7.88 1.11 11.93
N VAL A 130 7.53 0.63 10.74
CA VAL A 130 8.45 0.59 9.58
C VAL A 130 8.87 1.99 9.18
N ALA A 131 7.92 2.94 9.09
CA ALA A 131 8.23 4.34 8.75
C ALA A 131 9.19 4.98 9.75
N ALA A 132 8.92 4.87 11.07
CA ALA A 132 9.77 5.41 12.10
C ALA A 132 11.19 4.86 12.03
N ALA A 133 11.34 3.53 11.87
CA ALA A 133 12.63 2.87 11.80
C ALA A 133 13.41 3.26 10.53
N VAL A 134 12.80 3.19 9.35
CA VAL A 134 13.48 3.49 8.06
C VAL A 134 13.81 4.98 7.93
N LEU A 135 12.96 5.87 8.43
CA LEU A 135 13.19 7.31 8.46
C LEU A 135 14.08 7.76 9.64
N ARG A 136 14.38 6.86 10.58
CA ARG A 136 15.15 7.14 11.81
C ARG A 136 14.58 8.33 12.60
N CYS A 137 13.27 8.35 12.78
CA CYS A 137 12.56 9.44 13.44
C CYS A 137 11.73 8.94 14.64
N ASP A 138 11.36 9.90 15.50
CA ASP A 138 10.49 9.59 16.64
C ASP A 138 9.14 9.02 16.13
N PRO A 139 8.67 7.87 16.66
CA PRO A 139 7.37 7.30 16.33
C PRO A 139 6.19 8.28 16.42
N ILE A 140 6.28 9.28 17.30
CA ILE A 140 5.24 10.32 17.46
C ILE A 140 4.99 11.06 16.13
N LEU A 141 6.03 11.28 15.33
CA LEU A 141 5.95 12.04 14.08
C LEU A 141 5.23 11.29 12.96
N VAL A 142 5.18 9.96 13.03
CA VAL A 142 4.67 9.09 11.94
C VAL A 142 3.48 8.24 12.36
N THR A 143 3.05 8.31 13.63
CA THR A 143 1.97 7.48 14.15
C THR A 143 0.67 8.26 14.25
N GLY A 144 -0.33 7.85 13.47
CA GLY A 144 -1.68 8.40 13.53
C GLY A 144 -2.67 7.45 14.21
N LYS A 145 -3.92 7.92 14.33
CA LYS A 145 -5.03 7.19 14.96
C LYS A 145 -5.52 5.99 14.13
N GLY A 146 -5.13 5.91 12.87
CA GLY A 146 -5.65 4.89 11.96
C GLY A 146 -7.17 4.92 11.89
N ALA A 147 -7.83 3.77 12.06
CA ALA A 147 -9.27 3.62 12.02
C ALA A 147 -10.01 4.16 13.28
N GLY A 148 -9.53 5.27 13.87
CA GLY A 148 -10.28 6.01 14.88
C GLY A 148 -9.96 5.64 16.32
N LEU A 149 -8.71 5.35 16.67
CA LEU A 149 -8.28 5.18 18.05
C LEU A 149 -8.55 6.43 18.90
N SER A 150 -8.79 6.21 20.20
CA SER A 150 -8.80 7.26 21.22
C SER A 150 -7.40 7.89 21.39
N GLU A 151 -7.30 8.99 22.09
CA GLU A 151 -5.98 9.59 22.44
C GLU A 151 -5.12 8.61 23.25
N GLU A 152 -5.72 7.90 24.20
CA GLU A 152 -5.02 6.87 24.98
C GLU A 152 -4.54 5.71 24.11
N GLY A 153 -5.35 5.28 23.13
CA GLY A 153 -4.98 4.26 22.15
C GLY A 153 -3.82 4.72 21.27
N LEU A 154 -3.82 5.99 20.86
CA LEU A 154 -2.72 6.58 20.09
C LEU A 154 -1.42 6.62 20.90
N LEU A 155 -1.47 7.08 22.14
CA LEU A 155 -0.29 7.09 23.03
C LEU A 155 0.27 5.69 23.25
N ARG A 156 -0.61 4.72 23.51
CA ARG A 156 -0.22 3.30 23.61
C ARG A 156 0.49 2.83 22.34
N LYS A 157 -0.09 3.06 21.18
CA LYS A 157 0.47 2.69 19.88
C LYS A 157 1.87 3.28 19.68
N GLN A 158 2.07 4.55 20.00
CA GLN A 158 3.37 5.23 19.92
C GLN A 158 4.40 4.61 20.88
N GLN A 159 4.00 4.28 22.11
CA GLN A 159 4.88 3.65 23.10
C GLN A 159 5.33 2.25 22.66
N LEU A 160 4.40 1.42 22.16
CA LEU A 160 4.70 0.07 21.68
C LEU A 160 5.65 0.08 20.47
N ILE A 161 5.47 1.02 19.54
CA ILE A 161 6.39 1.19 18.42
C ILE A 161 7.78 1.61 18.91
N ALA A 162 7.86 2.57 19.83
CA ALA A 162 9.14 3.02 20.41
C ALA A 162 9.85 1.89 21.18
N GLU A 163 9.09 1.02 21.86
CA GLU A 163 9.62 -0.16 22.56
C GLU A 163 10.21 -1.15 21.56
N ALA A 164 9.49 -1.51 20.50
CA ALA A 164 9.97 -2.44 19.48
C ALA A 164 11.23 -1.91 18.79
N ILE A 165 11.27 -0.63 18.40
CA ILE A 165 12.42 -0.02 17.75
C ILE A 165 13.67 -0.12 18.64
N ARG A 166 13.54 0.14 19.94
CA ARG A 166 14.64 0.03 20.89
C ARG A 166 15.06 -1.41 21.14
N SER A 167 14.10 -2.32 21.31
CA SER A 167 14.37 -3.72 21.66
C SER A 167 15.12 -4.46 20.56
N TYR A 168 14.88 -4.09 19.30
CA TYR A 168 15.50 -4.70 18.12
C TYR A 168 16.57 -3.82 17.45
N ASP A 169 16.91 -2.66 18.04
CA ASP A 169 17.88 -1.69 17.48
C ASP A 169 17.59 -1.30 16.02
N LEU A 170 16.31 -1.06 15.70
CA LEU A 170 15.85 -0.91 14.32
C LEU A 170 16.31 0.37 13.62
N TYR A 171 16.81 1.37 14.34
CA TYR A 171 17.39 2.56 13.70
C TYR A 171 18.71 2.26 12.97
N GLU A 172 19.43 1.21 13.38
CA GLU A 172 20.67 0.78 12.75
C GLU A 172 20.47 -0.42 11.80
N ALA A 173 19.25 -0.98 11.76
CA ALA A 173 18.92 -2.11 10.92
C ALA A 173 18.73 -1.71 9.45
N ASP A 174 19.00 -2.64 8.55
CA ASP A 174 18.69 -2.47 7.13
C ASP A 174 17.18 -2.55 6.86
N PRO A 175 16.67 -2.00 5.75
CA PRO A 175 15.24 -1.95 5.47
C PRO A 175 14.54 -3.31 5.38
N PHE A 176 15.24 -4.38 4.99
CA PHE A 176 14.68 -5.73 4.98
C PHE A 176 14.48 -6.26 6.40
N THR A 177 15.47 -6.09 7.26
CA THR A 177 15.39 -6.44 8.69
C THR A 177 14.27 -5.67 9.37
N VAL A 178 14.14 -4.37 9.12
CA VAL A 178 13.01 -3.57 9.63
C VAL A 178 11.68 -4.15 9.17
N LEU A 179 11.52 -4.44 7.88
CA LEU A 179 10.30 -4.98 7.30
C LEU A 179 9.92 -6.34 7.90
N SER A 180 10.88 -7.26 8.06
CA SER A 180 10.62 -8.59 8.62
C SER A 180 10.31 -8.54 10.11
N THR A 181 10.91 -7.59 10.85
CA THR A 181 10.76 -7.48 12.31
C THR A 181 9.45 -6.83 12.72
N VAL A 182 9.08 -5.67 12.14
CA VAL A 182 7.90 -4.90 12.57
C VAL A 182 6.88 -4.62 11.46
N GLY A 183 7.08 -5.16 10.26
CA GLY A 183 6.18 -5.01 9.14
C GLY A 183 4.99 -5.98 9.14
N GLY A 184 4.39 -6.14 7.95
CA GLY A 184 3.26 -7.03 7.70
C GLY A 184 3.38 -7.69 6.32
N PHE A 185 2.65 -8.80 6.11
CA PHE A 185 2.62 -9.48 4.81
C PHE A 185 2.01 -8.59 3.72
N ASP A 186 1.03 -7.76 4.05
CA ASP A 186 0.43 -6.77 3.18
C ASP A 186 1.47 -5.72 2.73
N ILE A 187 2.22 -5.14 3.67
CA ILE A 187 3.29 -4.18 3.36
C ILE A 187 4.38 -4.84 2.51
N ALA A 188 4.84 -6.04 2.90
CA ALA A 188 5.87 -6.78 2.15
C ALA A 188 5.39 -7.16 0.73
N GLY A 189 4.12 -7.53 0.59
CA GLY A 189 3.50 -7.75 -0.71
C GLY A 189 3.47 -6.49 -1.57
N LEU A 190 3.13 -5.33 -0.96
CA LEU A 190 3.17 -4.03 -1.64
C LEU A 190 4.61 -3.61 -2.02
N VAL A 191 5.63 -3.91 -1.18
CA VAL A 191 7.05 -3.74 -1.56
C VAL A 191 7.34 -4.52 -2.83
N GLY A 192 6.88 -5.78 -2.88
CA GLY A 192 7.02 -6.62 -4.08
C GLY A 192 6.30 -6.05 -5.30
N MET A 193 5.12 -5.44 -5.13
CA MET A 193 4.43 -4.76 -6.24
C MET A 193 5.20 -3.56 -6.75
N CYS A 194 5.75 -2.72 -5.87
CA CYS A 194 6.57 -1.58 -6.26
C CYS A 194 7.81 -2.03 -7.07
N VAL A 195 8.55 -3.01 -6.57
CA VAL A 195 9.69 -3.60 -7.26
C VAL A 195 9.28 -4.24 -8.59
N GLY A 196 8.15 -4.95 -8.61
CA GLY A 196 7.58 -5.54 -9.82
C GLY A 196 7.26 -4.49 -10.88
N GLY A 197 6.76 -3.31 -10.47
CA GLY A 197 6.53 -2.18 -11.38
C GLY A 197 7.79 -1.78 -12.15
N ALA A 198 8.91 -1.64 -11.44
CA ALA A 198 10.19 -1.34 -12.06
C ALA A 198 10.71 -2.50 -12.95
N LEU A 199 10.59 -3.75 -12.49
CA LEU A 199 11.08 -4.91 -13.22
C LEU A 199 10.33 -5.18 -14.53
N PHE A 200 9.01 -4.93 -14.55
CA PHE A 200 8.15 -5.20 -15.70
C PHE A 200 7.73 -3.93 -16.45
N HIS A 201 8.33 -2.77 -16.11
CA HIS A 201 8.04 -1.47 -16.70
C HIS A 201 6.56 -1.10 -16.66
N LEU A 202 5.92 -1.38 -15.53
CA LEU A 202 4.50 -1.16 -15.32
C LEU A 202 4.30 -0.09 -14.24
N PRO A 203 3.67 1.06 -14.56
CA PRO A 203 3.40 2.11 -13.56
C PRO A 203 2.53 1.60 -12.41
N ILE A 204 2.93 1.92 -11.18
CA ILE A 204 2.21 1.57 -9.96
C ILE A 204 1.70 2.84 -9.29
N VAL A 205 0.39 2.97 -9.18
CA VAL A 205 -0.26 4.09 -8.47
C VAL A 205 -0.35 3.74 -6.99
N LEU A 206 0.28 4.56 -6.17
CA LEU A 206 0.29 4.40 -4.71
C LEU A 206 -1.02 4.95 -4.13
N ASP A 207 -1.62 4.20 -3.20
CA ASP A 207 -2.78 4.66 -2.42
C ASP A 207 -2.31 5.55 -1.24
N GLY A 208 -2.61 5.19 -0.01
CA GLY A 208 -2.32 5.98 1.20
C GLY A 208 -0.97 5.69 1.83
N VAL A 209 -0.87 5.99 3.13
CA VAL A 209 0.36 5.90 3.93
C VAL A 209 1.02 4.52 3.87
N ILE A 210 0.24 3.44 3.89
CA ILE A 210 0.76 2.06 3.91
C ILE A 210 1.48 1.75 2.59
N SER A 211 0.87 2.14 1.46
CA SER A 211 1.50 2.01 0.13
C SER A 211 2.77 2.86 0.00
N MET A 212 2.80 4.05 0.61
CA MET A 212 3.99 4.90 0.63
C MET A 212 5.12 4.34 1.48
N VAL A 213 4.81 3.72 2.62
CA VAL A 213 5.79 3.00 3.44
C VAL A 213 6.40 1.85 2.64
N ALA A 214 5.56 1.08 1.95
CA ALA A 214 6.04 0.02 1.07
C ALA A 214 6.93 0.56 -0.07
N ALA A 215 6.55 1.68 -0.67
CA ALA A 215 7.34 2.36 -1.70
C ALA A 215 8.71 2.83 -1.18
N LEU A 216 8.77 3.38 0.04
CA LEU A 216 10.03 3.78 0.67
C LEU A 216 10.94 2.57 0.92
N VAL A 217 10.41 1.48 1.46
CA VAL A 217 11.17 0.25 1.66
C VAL A 217 11.65 -0.31 0.32
N ALA A 218 10.80 -0.34 -0.70
CA ALA A 218 11.15 -0.80 -2.04
C ALA A 218 12.30 0.01 -2.65
N GLU A 219 12.25 1.35 -2.56
CA GLU A 219 13.31 2.24 -3.06
C GLU A 219 14.63 2.06 -2.29
N ARG A 220 14.55 1.82 -0.97
CA ARG A 220 15.75 1.56 -0.13
C ARG A 220 16.41 0.22 -0.45
N LEU A 221 15.60 -0.80 -0.78
CA LEU A 221 16.12 -2.13 -1.15
C LEU A 221 16.59 -2.19 -2.61
N PHE A 222 15.89 -1.50 -3.49
CA PHE A 222 16.12 -1.51 -4.94
C PHE A 222 16.03 -0.09 -5.50
N PRO A 223 17.13 0.68 -5.41
CA PRO A 223 17.16 2.07 -5.87
C PRO A 223 16.74 2.22 -7.33
N GLY A 224 15.92 3.22 -7.62
CA GLY A 224 15.30 3.46 -8.93
C GLY A 224 13.88 2.91 -9.06
N THR A 225 13.39 2.18 -8.08
CA THR A 225 12.00 1.69 -8.05
C THR A 225 11.00 2.85 -8.11
N LYS A 226 11.29 3.96 -7.44
CA LYS A 226 10.40 5.12 -7.35
C LYS A 226 10.05 5.75 -8.71
N GLU A 227 10.87 5.58 -9.73
CA GLU A 227 10.63 6.11 -11.09
C GLU A 227 9.40 5.48 -11.77
N TYR A 228 8.89 4.37 -11.25
CA TYR A 228 7.71 3.67 -11.72
C TYR A 228 6.49 3.87 -10.80
N LEU A 229 6.61 4.74 -9.78
CA LEU A 229 5.58 4.94 -8.77
C LEU A 229 4.91 6.32 -8.94
N LEU A 230 3.58 6.33 -8.88
CA LEU A 230 2.76 7.54 -8.99
C LEU A 230 2.00 7.75 -7.67
N PRO A 231 2.27 8.80 -6.89
CA PRO A 231 1.52 9.09 -5.68
C PRO A 231 0.14 9.63 -6.03
N SER A 232 -0.93 9.02 -5.54
CA SER A 232 -2.29 9.45 -5.87
C SER A 232 -2.75 10.64 -5.05
N HIS A 233 -2.70 10.54 -3.73
CA HIS A 233 -3.29 11.53 -2.85
C HIS A 233 -2.50 11.76 -1.56
N LYS A 234 -2.71 12.93 -0.97
CA LYS A 234 -2.27 13.24 0.39
C LYS A 234 -3.31 12.71 1.38
N GLY A 235 -2.97 11.65 2.11
CA GLY A 235 -3.79 11.11 3.18
C GLY A 235 -3.69 11.95 4.48
N LYS A 236 -4.51 11.60 5.49
CA LYS A 236 -4.54 12.30 6.78
C LYS A 236 -3.47 11.83 7.77
N GLU A 237 -2.84 10.69 7.53
CA GLU A 237 -1.87 10.11 8.46
C GLU A 237 -0.59 10.97 8.53
N PRO A 238 -0.02 11.19 9.73
CA PRO A 238 1.12 12.09 9.92
C PRO A 238 2.35 11.74 9.08
N ALA A 239 2.61 10.47 8.86
CA ALA A 239 3.78 9.99 8.10
C ALA A 239 3.80 10.45 6.64
N VAL A 240 2.63 10.79 6.06
CA VAL A 240 2.50 11.05 4.61
C VAL A 240 3.45 12.16 4.13
N GLU A 241 3.54 13.28 4.86
CA GLU A 241 4.41 14.41 4.45
C GLU A 241 5.90 14.03 4.49
N LEU A 242 6.32 13.29 5.52
CA LEU A 242 7.71 12.83 5.63
C LEU A 242 8.05 11.81 4.54
N LEU A 243 7.15 10.88 4.26
CA LEU A 243 7.31 9.88 3.22
C LEU A 243 7.38 10.50 1.82
N MET A 244 6.48 11.45 1.51
CA MET A 244 6.48 12.21 0.26
C MET A 244 7.79 12.96 0.05
N LYS A 245 8.25 13.66 1.10
CA LYS A 245 9.52 14.38 1.06
C LYS A 245 10.71 13.45 0.81
N GLU A 246 10.76 12.33 1.51
CA GLU A 246 11.84 11.35 1.40
C GLU A 246 11.89 10.69 0.02
N LEU A 247 10.73 10.34 -0.54
CA LEU A 247 10.59 9.80 -1.88
C LEU A 247 10.73 10.85 -2.99
N GLN A 248 10.70 12.14 -2.64
CA GLN A 248 10.69 13.27 -3.60
C GLN A 248 9.46 13.21 -4.51
N MET A 249 8.30 12.91 -3.95
CA MET A 249 7.03 12.78 -4.65
C MET A 249 6.04 13.88 -4.23
N GLU A 250 5.20 14.30 -5.17
CA GLU A 250 4.10 15.23 -4.91
C GLU A 250 2.77 14.55 -5.26
N PRO A 251 1.78 14.54 -4.35
CA PRO A 251 0.50 13.91 -4.61
C PRO A 251 -0.33 14.75 -5.59
N VAL A 252 -1.07 14.08 -6.45
CA VAL A 252 -1.96 14.77 -7.42
C VAL A 252 -3.21 15.30 -6.74
N ILE A 253 -3.70 14.63 -5.69
CA ILE A 253 -4.97 14.93 -5.02
C ILE A 253 -4.73 15.29 -3.55
N ASP A 254 -5.25 16.42 -3.08
CA ASP A 254 -5.42 16.72 -1.64
C ASP A 254 -6.91 16.61 -1.26
N GLY A 255 -7.39 15.38 -1.10
CA GLY A 255 -8.78 15.06 -0.79
C GLY A 255 -9.04 14.77 0.68
N LYS A 256 -8.04 14.88 1.56
CA LYS A 256 -8.11 14.54 2.99
C LYS A 256 -8.67 13.14 3.23
N MET A 257 -8.30 12.19 2.37
CA MET A 257 -8.80 10.82 2.40
C MET A 257 -8.18 10.01 3.54
N ALA A 258 -8.93 9.01 4.02
CA ALA A 258 -8.51 8.12 5.09
C ALA A 258 -9.23 6.76 5.03
N LEU A 259 -9.68 6.33 3.83
CA LEU A 259 -10.48 5.09 3.69
C LEU A 259 -9.59 3.85 3.49
N GLY A 260 -8.52 3.95 2.71
CA GLY A 260 -7.71 2.79 2.31
C GLY A 260 -8.31 2.01 1.15
N GLU A 261 -8.09 0.71 1.09
CA GLU A 261 -8.57 -0.24 0.07
C GLU A 261 -8.05 0.02 -1.36
N GLY A 262 -7.25 1.08 -1.60
CA GLY A 262 -6.86 1.53 -2.94
C GLY A 262 -7.77 2.61 -3.52
N THR A 263 -8.67 3.19 -2.71
CA THR A 263 -9.67 4.16 -3.17
C THR A 263 -9.04 5.43 -3.73
N GLY A 264 -8.00 5.95 -3.10
CA GLY A 264 -7.29 7.13 -3.61
C GLY A 264 -6.52 6.85 -4.90
N ALA A 265 -5.94 5.67 -5.01
CA ALA A 265 -5.23 5.26 -6.22
C ALA A 265 -6.20 5.11 -7.41
N VAL A 266 -7.38 4.53 -7.20
CA VAL A 266 -8.41 4.40 -8.23
C VAL A 266 -8.97 5.77 -8.66
N MET A 267 -9.08 6.74 -7.74
CA MET A 267 -9.47 8.13 -8.12
C MET A 267 -8.49 8.75 -9.11
N LEU A 268 -7.20 8.47 -8.98
CA LEU A 268 -6.19 9.00 -9.90
C LEU A 268 -6.39 8.47 -11.32
N PHE A 269 -6.92 7.26 -11.51
CA PHE A 269 -7.16 6.72 -12.86
C PHE A 269 -8.07 7.63 -13.68
N ALA A 270 -9.16 8.15 -13.09
CA ALA A 270 -10.05 9.08 -13.79
C ALA A 270 -9.33 10.38 -14.24
N LEU A 271 -8.41 10.88 -13.42
CA LEU A 271 -7.61 12.07 -13.77
C LEU A 271 -6.57 11.76 -14.84
N LEU A 272 -5.96 10.58 -14.80
CA LEU A 272 -5.01 10.13 -15.82
C LEU A 272 -5.72 9.94 -17.16
N ASP A 273 -6.91 9.34 -17.19
CA ASP A 273 -7.71 9.18 -18.41
C ASP A 273 -8.05 10.54 -19.04
N MET A 274 -8.46 11.52 -18.23
CA MET A 274 -8.72 12.87 -18.72
C MET A 274 -7.44 13.54 -19.27
N ALA A 275 -6.30 13.37 -18.61
CA ALA A 275 -5.03 13.92 -19.05
C ALA A 275 -4.55 13.26 -20.35
N LEU A 276 -4.68 11.94 -20.49
CA LEU A 276 -4.35 11.22 -21.70
C LEU A 276 -5.26 11.61 -22.87
N GLN A 277 -6.57 11.73 -22.62
CA GLN A 277 -7.52 12.20 -23.62
C GLN A 277 -7.14 13.58 -24.14
N LEU A 278 -6.77 14.52 -23.24
CA LEU A 278 -6.31 15.84 -23.64
C LEU A 278 -5.00 15.77 -24.45
N TYR A 279 -4.06 14.94 -24.05
CA TYR A 279 -2.78 14.77 -24.74
C TYR A 279 -2.96 14.21 -26.16
N GLU A 280 -3.83 13.21 -26.33
CA GLU A 280 -4.04 12.52 -27.60
C GLU A 280 -4.92 13.31 -28.59
N THR A 281 -5.95 14.00 -28.10
CA THR A 281 -6.96 14.64 -28.94
C THR A 281 -6.97 16.15 -28.86
N GLY A 282 -6.16 16.75 -27.99
CA GLY A 282 -6.09 18.19 -27.79
C GLY A 282 -5.60 18.92 -29.06
N THR A 283 -6.27 20.01 -29.39
CA THR A 283 -5.89 20.84 -30.55
C THR A 283 -4.64 21.64 -30.24
N THR A 284 -3.65 21.60 -31.11
CA THR A 284 -2.40 22.38 -30.99
C THR A 284 -2.60 23.85 -31.33
N PHE A 285 -1.68 24.73 -30.90
CA PHE A 285 -1.72 26.15 -31.29
C PHE A 285 -1.79 26.34 -32.79
N SER A 286 -1.02 25.56 -33.56
CA SER A 286 -1.07 25.58 -35.02
C SER A 286 -2.41 25.10 -35.57
N GLY A 287 -3.04 24.10 -34.96
CA GLY A 287 -4.37 23.62 -35.34
C GLY A 287 -5.46 24.65 -35.06
N MET A 288 -5.30 25.50 -34.05
CA MET A 288 -6.19 26.64 -33.74
C MET A 288 -5.82 27.93 -34.48
N GLN A 289 -4.78 27.93 -35.32
CA GLN A 289 -4.23 29.11 -35.98
C GLN A 289 -3.81 30.23 -35.00
N ILE A 290 -3.34 29.85 -33.80
CA ILE A 290 -2.87 30.75 -32.75
C ILE A 290 -1.34 30.74 -32.74
N SER A 291 -0.75 31.96 -32.68
CA SER A 291 0.72 32.05 -32.53
C SER A 291 1.19 31.58 -31.18
N VAL A 292 2.30 30.83 -31.15
CA VAL A 292 2.91 30.38 -29.91
C VAL A 292 3.44 31.58 -29.12
N TYR A 293 3.10 31.66 -27.82
CA TYR A 293 3.65 32.76 -27.02
C TYR A 293 5.09 32.51 -26.64
N LYS A 294 5.85 33.60 -26.52
CA LYS A 294 7.18 33.56 -25.95
C LYS A 294 7.05 33.37 -24.43
N ARG A 295 7.64 32.33 -23.86
CA ARG A 295 7.74 32.20 -22.41
C ARG A 295 8.69 33.28 -21.90
N PHE A 296 8.25 34.02 -20.90
CA PHE A 296 9.14 34.89 -20.13
C PHE A 296 9.99 33.95 -19.23
N THR A 297 11.31 34.00 -19.40
CA THR A 297 12.29 33.32 -18.55
C THR A 297 12.62 34.17 -17.34
#